data_ef454d08456128d88833c77c88e90cde
#
_entry.id   ef454d08456128d88833c77c88e90cde
#
_cell.length_a   1.000
_cell.length_b   1.000
_cell.length_c   1.000
_cell.angle_alpha   90.00
_cell.angle_beta   90.00
_cell.angle_gamma   90.00
#
_symmetry.space_group_name_H-M   'P 1'
#
loop_
_entity.id
_entity.type
_entity.pdbx_description
1 polymer ?
#
loop_
_entity_poly.entity_id
_entity_poly.type
_entity_poly.pdbx_seq_one_letter_code
_entity_poly.pdbx_strand_id
1 'polypeptide(L)'
;MLSRISHLVNSMVGGAFVLGGLILLGCAVTKLGATPADLARAQDQAAAGATTYANECAKCHGQRGEGLAGAPALLGPGTLPEYPRDIGSTSSEAFLDAQQLQIEMQSRPAGAAWRDLFKNAQDLYAFISMHMPKTHAGALKQDQYWAVVNFLLAAQGASLPAGGIGPANASSMPIPRR
;
A
#
# COMPACT_ATOMS: atom_id res chain seq x y z
N MET A 1 57.62 -57.13 -15.32
CA MET A 1 58.70 -56.20 -15.01
C MET A 1 58.05 -55.04 -14.29
N LEU A 2 58.08 -55.02 -12.96
CA LEU A 2 59.02 -54.26 -12.12
C LEU A 2 58.88 -52.73 -12.45
N SER A 3 58.54 -51.79 -11.61
CA SER A 3 58.99 -51.55 -10.23
C SER A 3 58.17 -50.37 -9.69
N ARG A 4 57.52 -50.40 -8.50
CA ARG A 4 57.98 -49.88 -7.21
C ARG A 4 58.45 -48.40 -7.33
N ILE A 5 58.06 -47.46 -6.54
CA ILE A 5 58.19 -47.23 -5.07
C ILE A 5 57.64 -45.79 -4.84
N SER A 6 56.85 -45.57 -3.95
CA SER A 6 56.96 -45.18 -2.55
C SER A 6 56.88 -43.68 -2.22
N HIS A 7 56.00 -43.39 -1.29
CA HIS A 7 56.12 -42.52 -0.10
C HIS A 7 56.41 -41.02 -0.28
N LEU A 8 55.59 -40.20 0.29
CA LEU A 8 55.72 -39.60 1.61
C LEU A 8 54.60 -38.55 1.79
N VAL A 9 53.71 -38.79 2.70
CA VAL A 9 53.51 -38.10 3.96
C VAL A 9 54.09 -36.67 4.06
N ASN A 10 53.23 -35.73 4.16
CA ASN A 10 53.41 -34.55 5.03
C ASN A 10 52.03 -33.94 5.26
N SER A 11 51.42 -34.18 6.35
CA SER A 11 51.47 -33.59 7.66
C SER A 11 51.08 -32.10 7.69
N MET A 12 49.90 -31.93 8.26
CA MET A 12 49.49 -30.87 9.16
C MET A 12 49.91 -29.40 8.82
N VAL A 13 48.97 -28.55 8.60
CA VAL A 13 48.79 -27.41 9.51
C VAL A 13 47.30 -27.05 9.51
N GLY A 14 46.69 -27.14 10.68
CA GLY A 14 45.35 -26.65 10.96
C GLY A 14 45.30 -25.14 10.88
N GLY A 15 44.40 -24.66 10.13
CA GLY A 15 43.98 -23.25 10.14
C GLY A 15 42.49 -23.21 10.29
N ALA A 16 42.02 -23.15 11.53
CA ALA A 16 40.62 -22.84 11.80
C ALA A 16 40.36 -21.38 11.40
N PHE A 17 39.87 -21.19 10.18
CA PHE A 17 39.23 -19.94 9.80
C PHE A 17 37.89 -19.84 10.51
N VAL A 18 37.86 -19.21 11.65
CA VAL A 18 36.64 -18.68 12.24
C VAL A 18 36.14 -17.56 11.30
N LEU A 19 35.30 -17.93 10.33
CA LEU A 19 34.52 -16.97 9.59
C LEU A 19 33.52 -16.38 10.58
N GLY A 20 33.91 -15.27 11.21
CA GLY A 20 33.02 -14.41 11.94
C GLY A 20 31.92 -13.94 10.99
N GLY A 21 30.78 -14.61 11.05
CA GLY A 21 29.58 -14.17 10.34
C GLY A 21 29.16 -12.81 10.86
N LEU A 22 29.48 -11.77 10.10
CA LEU A 22 28.94 -10.43 10.29
C LEU A 22 27.45 -10.52 9.98
N ILE A 23 26.65 -10.74 11.02
CA ILE A 23 25.19 -10.61 10.92
C ILE A 23 24.92 -9.13 10.71
N LEU A 24 24.82 -8.72 9.44
CA LEU A 24 24.23 -7.44 9.08
C LEU A 24 22.78 -7.50 9.51
N LEU A 25 22.46 -6.98 10.69
CA LEU A 25 21.10 -6.59 11.02
C LEU A 25 20.72 -5.50 10.02
N GLY A 26 20.24 -5.94 8.86
CA GLY A 26 19.57 -5.05 7.91
C GLY A 26 18.33 -4.52 8.59
N CYS A 27 18.32 -3.25 8.97
CA CYS A 27 17.07 -2.56 9.26
C CYS A 27 16.16 -2.80 8.07
N ALA A 28 15.13 -3.62 8.25
CA ALA A 28 14.07 -3.77 7.27
C ALA A 28 13.33 -2.42 7.20
N VAL A 29 13.75 -1.57 6.28
CA VAL A 29 13.01 -0.37 5.93
C VAL A 29 11.70 -0.89 5.37
N THR A 30 10.62 -0.72 6.10
CA THR A 30 9.27 -1.01 5.61
C THR A 30 9.01 -0.12 4.41
N LYS A 31 9.18 -0.69 3.22
CA LYS A 31 8.97 0.04 1.96
C LYS A 31 7.46 0.27 1.82
N LEU A 32 7.08 1.53 1.68
CA LEU A 32 5.72 1.89 1.24
C LEU A 32 5.46 1.33 -0.17
N GLY A 33 4.20 1.14 -0.47
CA GLY A 33 3.76 0.56 -1.72
C GLY A 33 3.53 -0.95 -1.63
N ALA A 34 2.71 -1.45 -2.57
CA ALA A 34 2.43 -2.87 -2.69
C ALA A 34 3.65 -3.64 -3.19
N THR A 35 3.78 -4.89 -2.76
CA THR A 35 4.77 -5.81 -3.34
C THR A 35 4.36 -6.25 -4.75
N PRO A 36 5.29 -6.74 -5.60
CA PRO A 36 4.93 -7.29 -6.90
C PRO A 36 3.89 -8.42 -6.82
N ALA A 37 3.96 -9.27 -5.78
CA ALA A 37 2.99 -10.34 -5.56
C ALA A 37 1.60 -9.79 -5.21
N ASP A 38 1.53 -8.74 -4.39
CA ASP A 38 0.26 -8.07 -4.07
C ASP A 38 -0.39 -7.45 -5.30
N LEU A 39 0.42 -6.80 -6.15
CA LEU A 39 -0.07 -6.22 -7.41
C LEU A 39 -0.56 -7.28 -8.39
N ALA A 40 0.17 -8.38 -8.56
CA ALA A 40 -0.26 -9.49 -9.42
C ALA A 40 -1.60 -10.05 -8.96
N ARG A 41 -1.74 -10.35 -7.67
CA ARG A 41 -3.02 -10.79 -7.09
C ARG A 41 -4.14 -9.78 -7.30
N ALA A 42 -3.86 -8.50 -7.10
CA ALA A 42 -4.85 -7.45 -7.29
C ALA A 42 -5.27 -7.30 -8.76
N GLN A 43 -4.34 -7.47 -9.70
CA GLN A 43 -4.64 -7.49 -11.12
C GLN A 43 -5.54 -8.68 -11.49
N ASP A 44 -5.29 -9.86 -10.96
CA ASP A 44 -6.12 -11.05 -11.20
C ASP A 44 -7.55 -10.85 -10.66
N GLN A 45 -7.70 -10.22 -9.50
CA GLN A 45 -9.00 -10.04 -8.86
C GLN A 45 -9.75 -8.78 -9.33
N ALA A 46 -9.05 -7.76 -9.81
CA ALA A 46 -9.61 -6.45 -10.13
C ALA A 46 -8.93 -5.78 -11.34
N ALA A 47 -8.86 -6.47 -12.47
CA ALA A 47 -8.14 -6.03 -13.67
C ALA A 47 -8.59 -4.64 -14.19
N ALA A 48 -9.91 -4.38 -14.20
CA ALA A 48 -10.43 -3.09 -14.62
C ALA A 48 -9.98 -1.95 -13.68
N GLY A 49 -9.89 -2.24 -12.37
CA GLY A 49 -9.39 -1.31 -11.38
C GLY A 49 -7.90 -1.05 -11.53
N ALA A 50 -7.11 -2.08 -11.81
CA ALA A 50 -5.68 -1.93 -12.10
C ALA A 50 -5.44 -1.01 -13.31
N THR A 51 -6.22 -1.19 -14.37
CA THR A 51 -6.15 -0.35 -15.57
C THR A 51 -6.51 1.11 -15.25
N THR A 52 -7.61 1.32 -14.54
CA THR A 52 -8.04 2.67 -14.16
C THR A 52 -7.03 3.32 -13.23
N TYR A 53 -6.50 2.57 -12.26
CA TYR A 53 -5.46 3.07 -11.36
C TYR A 53 -4.20 3.51 -12.12
N ALA A 54 -3.71 2.70 -13.05
CA ALA A 54 -2.53 3.01 -13.84
C ALA A 54 -2.68 4.30 -14.65
N ASN A 55 -3.86 4.54 -15.21
CA ASN A 55 -4.13 5.69 -16.06
C ASN A 55 -4.39 6.98 -15.27
N GLU A 56 -5.12 6.88 -14.16
CA GLU A 56 -5.70 8.05 -13.47
C GLU A 56 -5.01 8.36 -12.14
N CYS A 57 -4.44 7.37 -11.46
CA CYS A 57 -3.96 7.52 -10.10
C CYS A 57 -2.42 7.41 -9.99
N ALA A 58 -1.81 6.49 -10.74
CA ALA A 58 -0.41 6.13 -10.58
C ALA A 58 0.56 7.28 -10.85
N LYS A 59 0.21 8.25 -11.69
CA LYS A 59 1.03 9.44 -11.97
C LYS A 59 1.34 10.26 -10.72
N CYS A 60 0.47 10.23 -9.72
CA CYS A 60 0.64 10.94 -8.46
C CYS A 60 0.95 9.99 -7.30
N HIS A 61 0.29 8.82 -7.26
CA HIS A 61 0.41 7.91 -6.14
C HIS A 61 1.46 6.80 -6.35
N GLY A 62 2.13 6.78 -7.51
CA GLY A 62 3.13 5.76 -7.86
C GLY A 62 2.51 4.48 -8.41
N GLN A 63 3.30 3.72 -9.17
CA GLN A 63 2.85 2.48 -9.82
C GLN A 63 2.48 1.38 -8.83
N ARG A 64 3.05 1.43 -7.63
CA ARG A 64 2.80 0.49 -6.54
C ARG A 64 2.03 1.12 -5.39
N GLY A 65 1.49 2.32 -5.59
CA GLY A 65 0.82 3.07 -4.52
C GLY A 65 1.75 3.58 -3.43
N GLU A 66 3.03 3.72 -3.72
CA GLU A 66 4.07 4.15 -2.77
C GLU A 66 4.03 5.64 -2.43
N GLY A 67 3.26 6.42 -3.18
CA GLY A 67 3.26 7.87 -3.08
C GLY A 67 4.41 8.49 -3.86
N LEU A 68 4.18 9.67 -4.45
CA LEU A 68 5.19 10.51 -5.08
C LEU A 68 5.17 11.90 -4.45
N ALA A 69 6.08 12.79 -4.86
CA ALA A 69 6.17 14.14 -4.32
C ALA A 69 4.80 14.86 -4.34
N GLY A 70 4.27 15.15 -3.17
CA GLY A 70 2.98 15.84 -3.00
C GLY A 70 1.73 14.93 -3.00
N ALA A 71 1.87 13.63 -3.16
CA ALA A 71 0.76 12.68 -3.00
C ALA A 71 1.10 11.57 -1.99
N PRO A 72 0.16 11.22 -1.10
CA PRO A 72 0.42 10.21 -0.08
C PRO A 72 0.53 8.81 -0.67
N ALA A 73 1.21 7.92 0.06
CA ALA A 73 1.17 6.50 -0.22
C ALA A 73 -0.26 5.96 0.03
N LEU A 74 -0.72 5.09 -0.87
CA LEU A 74 -2.03 4.44 -0.80
C LEU A 74 -1.92 2.98 -0.37
N LEU A 75 -0.79 2.34 -0.65
CA LEU A 75 -0.57 0.91 -0.44
C LEU A 75 0.65 0.70 0.46
N GLY A 76 0.57 -0.34 1.27
CA GLY A 76 1.61 -0.69 2.23
C GLY A 76 1.17 -0.50 3.68
N PRO A 77 2.07 -0.73 4.65
CA PRO A 77 1.74 -0.63 6.06
C PRO A 77 1.24 0.76 6.47
N GLY A 78 0.11 0.82 7.16
CA GLY A 78 -0.43 2.04 7.76
C GLY A 78 -1.03 3.06 6.77
N THR A 79 -1.28 2.69 5.50
CA THR A 79 -1.67 3.65 4.47
C THR A 79 -3.18 3.88 4.38
N LEU A 80 -3.96 2.96 3.81
CA LEU A 80 -5.38 3.19 3.52
C LEU A 80 -6.29 3.48 4.74
N PRO A 81 -6.01 3.02 5.96
CA PRO A 81 -6.83 3.39 7.10
C PRO A 81 -6.69 4.85 7.53
N GLU A 82 -5.69 5.57 7.05
CA GLU A 82 -5.48 6.97 7.39
C GLU A 82 -6.12 7.89 6.36
N TYR A 83 -6.87 8.88 6.84
CA TYR A 83 -7.36 9.96 5.99
C TYR A 83 -6.16 10.78 5.51
N PRO A 84 -6.08 11.14 4.22
CA PRO A 84 -5.00 12.00 3.74
C PRO A 84 -4.99 13.33 4.50
N ARG A 85 -3.93 13.60 5.24
CA ARG A 85 -3.79 14.81 6.07
C ARG A 85 -3.69 16.10 5.26
N ASP A 86 -3.36 16.00 3.99
CA ASP A 86 -3.19 17.13 3.09
C ASP A 86 -4.15 17.02 1.90
N ILE A 87 -5.41 17.31 2.14
CA ILE A 87 -6.24 17.84 1.09
C ILE A 87 -5.86 19.31 0.99
N GLY A 88 -4.67 19.58 0.46
CA GLY A 88 -4.24 20.94 0.12
C GLY A 88 -5.19 21.49 -0.91
N SER A 89 -6.26 22.06 -0.46
CA SER A 89 -7.33 22.55 -1.28
C SER A 89 -7.18 24.02 -1.51
N THR A 90 -7.34 24.37 -2.74
CA THR A 90 -7.64 25.71 -3.20
C THR A 90 -9.15 25.92 -3.41
N SER A 91 -10.00 24.98 -3.00
CA SER A 91 -11.46 25.12 -3.10
C SER A 91 -12.09 25.46 -1.75
N SER A 92 -13.19 26.21 -1.79
CA SER A 92 -13.94 26.61 -0.58
C SER A 92 -14.45 25.40 0.22
N GLU A 93 -14.77 24.27 -0.44
CA GLU A 93 -15.21 23.04 0.21
C GLU A 93 -14.11 22.41 1.05
N ALA A 94 -12.89 22.39 0.56
CA ALA A 94 -11.78 21.85 1.30
C ALA A 94 -11.31 22.80 2.43
N PHE A 95 -11.62 24.09 2.36
CA PHE A 95 -11.45 24.99 3.50
C PHE A 95 -12.46 24.64 4.62
N LEU A 96 -13.69 24.29 4.27
CA LEU A 96 -14.71 23.82 5.20
C LEU A 96 -14.32 22.44 5.78
N ASP A 97 -13.80 21.53 4.97
CA ASP A 97 -13.30 20.24 5.42
C ASP A 97 -12.07 20.38 6.34
N ALA A 98 -11.16 21.30 6.04
CA ALA A 98 -10.03 21.61 6.90
C ALA A 98 -10.46 22.25 8.23
N GLN A 99 -11.49 23.10 8.21
CA GLN A 99 -12.03 23.71 9.41
C GLN A 99 -12.82 22.71 10.26
N GLN A 100 -13.61 21.84 9.63
CA GLN A 100 -14.29 20.72 10.28
C GLN A 100 -13.27 19.75 10.92
N LEU A 101 -12.22 19.43 10.19
CA LEU A 101 -11.11 18.63 10.67
C LEU A 101 -10.39 19.28 11.86
N GLN A 102 -10.17 20.59 11.85
CA GLN A 102 -9.58 21.32 12.97
C GLN A 102 -10.49 21.31 14.22
N ILE A 103 -11.80 21.41 14.03
CA ILE A 103 -12.78 21.30 15.12
C ILE A 103 -12.78 19.90 15.71
N GLU A 104 -12.75 18.87 14.87
CA GLU A 104 -12.61 17.49 15.33
C GLU A 104 -11.27 17.24 16.04
N MET A 105 -10.18 17.85 15.56
CA MET A 105 -8.87 17.78 16.21
C MET A 105 -8.88 18.37 17.62
N GLN A 106 -9.55 19.48 17.82
CA GLN A 106 -9.62 20.17 19.12
C GLN A 106 -10.57 19.46 20.11
N SER A 107 -11.57 18.75 19.62
CA SER A 107 -12.54 18.01 20.44
C SER A 107 -12.11 16.59 20.80
N ARG A 108 -11.00 16.08 20.24
CA ARG A 108 -10.52 14.72 20.48
C ARG A 108 -9.71 14.59 21.77
N PRO A 109 -9.89 13.49 22.52
CA PRO A 109 -9.01 13.17 23.64
C PRO A 109 -7.57 13.00 23.18
N ALA A 110 -6.62 13.50 23.96
CA ALA A 110 -5.20 13.32 23.70
C ALA A 110 -4.85 11.82 23.62
N GLY A 111 -4.29 11.39 22.49
CA GLY A 111 -3.92 9.98 22.24
C GLY A 111 -4.91 9.17 21.43
N ALA A 112 -6.06 9.72 21.04
CA ALA A 112 -6.96 9.04 20.11
C ALA A 112 -6.32 8.97 18.71
N ALA A 113 -6.10 7.76 18.22
CA ALA A 113 -5.46 7.56 16.91
C ALA A 113 -6.40 8.01 15.77
N TRP A 114 -5.83 8.71 14.79
CA TRP A 114 -6.48 9.13 13.55
C TRP A 114 -6.91 7.97 12.63
N ARG A 115 -6.74 6.74 13.09
CA ARG A 115 -6.75 5.51 12.29
C ARG A 115 -8.11 5.04 11.82
N ASP A 116 -9.19 5.76 12.12
CA ASP A 116 -10.55 5.24 11.94
C ASP A 116 -11.36 5.94 10.85
N LEU A 117 -10.73 6.71 9.97
CA LEU A 117 -11.47 7.52 8.99
C LEU A 117 -11.99 6.71 7.82
N PHE A 118 -11.23 5.73 7.33
CA PHE A 118 -11.75 4.74 6.40
C PHE A 118 -12.06 3.43 7.13
N LYS A 119 -13.29 3.23 7.56
CA LYS A 119 -13.70 2.02 8.27
C LYS A 119 -13.94 0.86 7.31
N ASN A 120 -14.44 1.17 6.13
CA ASN A 120 -14.89 0.21 5.14
C ASN A 120 -14.71 0.73 3.71
N ALA A 121 -15.01 -0.13 2.74
CA ALA A 121 -14.90 0.22 1.33
C ALA A 121 -15.84 1.35 0.89
N GLN A 122 -16.97 1.56 1.58
CA GLN A 122 -17.90 2.64 1.29
C GLN A 122 -17.28 3.99 1.60
N ASP A 123 -16.58 4.11 2.73
CA ASP A 123 -15.89 5.35 3.11
C ASP A 123 -14.79 5.69 2.11
N LEU A 124 -14.00 4.68 1.70
CA LEU A 124 -12.96 4.85 0.70
C LEU A 124 -13.54 5.27 -0.66
N TYR A 125 -14.63 4.63 -1.09
CA TYR A 125 -15.34 5.00 -2.32
C TYR A 125 -15.85 6.44 -2.26
N ALA A 126 -16.51 6.82 -1.19
CA ALA A 126 -17.06 8.18 -1.01
C ALA A 126 -15.94 9.23 -1.14
N PHE A 127 -14.81 9.00 -0.46
CA PHE A 127 -13.66 9.88 -0.57
C PHE A 127 -13.10 9.97 -2.00
N ILE A 128 -12.81 8.82 -2.62
CA ILE A 128 -12.20 8.79 -3.96
C ILE A 128 -13.12 9.43 -4.99
N SER A 129 -14.41 9.14 -4.96
CA SER A 129 -15.37 9.66 -5.93
C SER A 129 -15.58 11.18 -5.83
N MET A 130 -15.40 11.75 -4.64
CA MET A 130 -15.57 13.19 -4.42
C MET A 130 -14.28 14.00 -4.64
N HIS A 131 -13.10 13.39 -4.40
CA HIS A 131 -11.85 14.15 -4.34
C HIS A 131 -10.79 13.72 -5.35
N MET A 132 -10.97 12.57 -6.04
CA MET A 132 -9.99 12.01 -6.96
C MET A 132 -10.55 11.74 -8.36
N PRO A 133 -9.71 11.81 -9.40
CA PRO A 133 -8.36 12.38 -9.44
C PRO A 133 -8.37 13.88 -9.09
N LYS A 134 -7.38 14.36 -8.34
CA LYS A 134 -7.35 15.73 -7.83
C LYS A 134 -7.49 16.82 -8.93
N THR A 135 -7.03 16.54 -10.13
CA THR A 135 -7.09 17.45 -11.28
C THR A 135 -8.48 17.54 -11.92
N HIS A 136 -9.34 16.54 -11.71
CA HIS A 136 -10.70 16.43 -12.26
C HIS A 136 -11.56 15.51 -11.40
N ALA A 137 -11.73 15.90 -10.14
CA ALA A 137 -12.52 15.16 -9.16
C ALA A 137 -13.95 14.88 -9.67
N GLY A 138 -14.47 13.70 -9.42
CA GLY A 138 -15.82 13.30 -9.87
C GLY A 138 -15.94 12.95 -11.35
N ALA A 139 -14.87 13.00 -12.14
CA ALA A 139 -14.95 12.82 -13.60
C ALA A 139 -15.03 11.36 -14.06
N LEU A 140 -14.64 10.41 -13.23
CA LEU A 140 -14.74 8.99 -13.57
C LEU A 140 -16.16 8.51 -13.42
N LYS A 141 -16.53 7.46 -14.18
CA LYS A 141 -17.81 6.80 -14.01
C LYS A 141 -17.86 6.03 -12.69
N GLN A 142 -19.05 5.81 -12.18
CA GLN A 142 -19.26 5.11 -10.92
C GLN A 142 -18.62 3.72 -10.88
N ASP A 143 -18.72 2.97 -11.96
CA ASP A 143 -18.11 1.65 -12.11
C ASP A 143 -16.58 1.70 -12.10
N GLN A 144 -15.97 2.75 -12.64
CA GLN A 144 -14.53 2.96 -12.61
C GLN A 144 -14.04 3.26 -11.18
N TYR A 145 -14.77 4.07 -10.41
CA TYR A 145 -14.45 4.30 -9.01
C TYR A 145 -14.53 3.01 -8.18
N TRP A 146 -15.57 2.22 -8.36
CA TRP A 146 -15.68 0.91 -7.70
C TRP A 146 -14.56 -0.04 -8.12
N ALA A 147 -14.20 -0.05 -9.39
CA ALA A 147 -13.08 -0.84 -9.89
C ALA A 147 -11.76 -0.47 -9.19
N VAL A 148 -11.47 0.84 -9.03
CA VAL A 148 -10.27 1.31 -8.30
C VAL A 148 -10.31 0.90 -6.83
N VAL A 149 -11.47 1.01 -6.15
CA VAL A 149 -11.62 0.56 -4.77
C VAL A 149 -11.31 -0.93 -4.65
N ASN A 150 -11.84 -1.76 -5.54
CA ASN A 150 -11.53 -3.19 -5.58
C ASN A 150 -10.04 -3.46 -5.74
N PHE A 151 -9.38 -2.78 -6.68
CA PHE A 151 -7.94 -2.93 -6.89
C PHE A 151 -7.13 -2.54 -5.66
N LEU A 152 -7.41 -1.38 -5.06
CA LEU A 152 -6.69 -0.92 -3.87
C LEU A 152 -6.84 -1.89 -2.70
N LEU A 153 -8.06 -2.36 -2.43
CA LEU A 153 -8.30 -3.29 -1.34
C LEU A 153 -7.67 -4.67 -1.58
N ALA A 154 -7.73 -5.18 -2.81
CA ALA A 154 -7.03 -6.40 -3.18
C ALA A 154 -5.51 -6.27 -3.04
N ALA A 155 -4.93 -5.15 -3.51
CA ALA A 155 -3.51 -4.86 -3.37
C ALA A 155 -3.09 -4.69 -1.89
N GLN A 156 -4.01 -4.21 -1.05
CA GLN A 156 -3.82 -4.11 0.39
C GLN A 156 -4.04 -5.46 1.13
N GLY A 157 -4.45 -6.49 0.43
CA GLY A 157 -4.56 -7.84 0.96
C GLY A 157 -5.98 -8.31 1.24
N ALA A 158 -7.00 -7.56 0.84
CA ALA A 158 -8.38 -8.05 0.92
C ALA A 158 -8.61 -9.23 -0.01
N SER A 159 -9.43 -10.18 0.43
CA SER A 159 -10.05 -11.16 -0.45
C SER A 159 -11.36 -10.57 -0.96
N LEU A 160 -11.46 -10.35 -2.26
CA LEU A 160 -12.67 -9.80 -2.84
C LEU A 160 -13.78 -10.86 -2.92
N PRO A 161 -15.04 -10.51 -2.66
CA PRO A 161 -16.16 -11.41 -2.88
C PRO A 161 -16.34 -11.69 -4.38
N ALA A 162 -17.02 -12.80 -4.70
CA ALA A 162 -17.45 -13.06 -6.07
C ALA A 162 -18.29 -11.89 -6.59
N GLY A 163 -17.91 -11.33 -7.74
CA GLY A 163 -18.53 -10.12 -8.30
C GLY A 163 -17.97 -8.80 -7.75
N GLY A 164 -16.99 -8.84 -6.86
CA GLY A 164 -16.30 -7.65 -6.35
C GLY A 164 -17.06 -6.90 -5.26
N ILE A 165 -16.51 -5.74 -4.91
CA ILE A 165 -17.09 -4.79 -3.96
C ILE A 165 -17.88 -3.74 -4.74
N GLY A 166 -19.07 -3.44 -4.28
CA GLY A 166 -19.96 -2.43 -4.86
C GLY A 166 -20.95 -1.89 -3.83
N PRO A 167 -21.95 -1.08 -4.24
CA PRO A 167 -22.87 -0.43 -3.31
C PRO A 167 -23.60 -1.36 -2.34
N ALA A 168 -23.84 -2.61 -2.77
CA ALA A 168 -24.61 -3.58 -1.98
C ALA A 168 -23.82 -4.16 -0.78
N ASN A 169 -22.49 -4.17 -0.83
CA ASN A 169 -21.66 -4.86 0.16
C ASN A 169 -20.51 -4.00 0.73
N ALA A 170 -20.29 -2.81 0.21
CA ALA A 170 -19.14 -1.98 0.56
C ALA A 170 -19.10 -1.58 2.05
N SER A 171 -20.24 -1.34 2.67
CA SER A 171 -20.32 -0.95 4.09
C SER A 171 -19.89 -2.08 5.06
N SER A 172 -20.02 -3.33 4.61
CA SER A 172 -19.58 -4.52 5.38
C SER A 172 -18.15 -4.97 5.06
N MET A 173 -17.48 -4.32 4.11
CA MET A 173 -16.15 -4.68 3.64
C MET A 173 -15.09 -3.85 4.35
N PRO A 174 -14.41 -4.39 5.38
CA PRO A 174 -13.40 -3.63 6.12
C PRO A 174 -12.15 -3.37 5.27
N ILE A 175 -11.45 -2.28 5.58
CA ILE A 175 -10.15 -2.01 4.99
C ILE A 175 -9.09 -2.85 5.68
N PRO A 176 -8.28 -3.64 4.94
CA PRO A 176 -7.20 -4.43 5.53
C PRO A 176 -6.18 -3.54 6.21
N ARG A 177 -5.79 -3.90 7.42
CA ARG A 177 -4.70 -3.26 8.17
C ARG A 177 -3.44 -4.11 8.03
N ARG A 178 -2.37 -3.53 7.53
CA ARG A 178 -1.06 -4.17 7.40
C ARG A 178 -0.02 -3.47 8.28
#